data_30d77276dc20ca4918747f12af6db478
#
_entry.id   30d77276dc20ca4918747f12af6db478
#
_cell.length_a   1.000
_cell.length_b   1.000
_cell.length_c   1.000
_cell.angle_alpha   90.00
_cell.angle_beta   90.00
_cell.angle_gamma   90.00
#
_symmetry.space_group_name_H-M   'P 1'
#
loop_
_entity.id
_entity.type
_entity.pdbx_description
1 polymer ?
#
loop_
_entity_poly.entity_id
_entity_poly.type
_entity_poly.pdbx_seq_one_letter_code
_entity_poly.pdbx_strand_id
1 'polypeptide(L)'
;METNHDYFERKHAELALIAQCLGGTSCPRPRTIEEVIETKFRLGAALRARHALQAWRNTQTNWKAGAPLRSGPFEFAYRYQRADLTVTGPGPYGYIERGVNTYVEGPVYTGSGMAAISALLLAVASREASILVHLPGCYKETLEFAASHAGLRTFSLEQNSGNWPPGHRIILWLDMPPPFEQSERDLYNCAEAADLVVFDTTGFSAQSRRISRFLSWARRARTPVVLVRSHTKLDSLGIEYGRLGSAMFLAFPEVSLAKVTRWRKTAIRTRELVRLLGSAALPAQFCPFIGSPAYWKLSSRRSAAMLRNGLSVVHILTQRFGGPAVRRYAHGMFTALVPPSSWSEMEAAGEAELLAASLARGGLPIRHAGSFGFDFVAIEGFFDTDANQHLLRVAMADLASPICARVTDGILDWWAQRWRSRAA
;
A
#
# COMPACT_ATOMS: atom_id res chain seq x y z
N MET A 1 25.26 6.49 1.88
CA MET A 1 24.34 7.21 0.96
C MET A 1 24.47 6.58 -0.43
N GLU A 2 23.37 6.41 -1.15
CA GLU A 2 23.38 5.81 -2.50
C GLU A 2 23.88 6.84 -3.52
N THR A 3 24.92 6.50 -4.29
CA THR A 3 25.44 7.34 -5.35
C THR A 3 24.56 7.26 -6.61
N ASN A 4 24.77 8.17 -7.59
CA ASN A 4 24.08 8.07 -8.88
C ASN A 4 24.44 6.77 -9.61
N HIS A 5 25.71 6.32 -9.53
CA HIS A 5 26.15 5.08 -10.12
C HIS A 5 25.39 3.89 -9.53
N ASP A 6 25.38 3.75 -8.19
CA ASP A 6 24.70 2.65 -7.50
C ASP A 6 23.19 2.63 -7.79
N TYR A 7 22.60 3.82 -7.90
CA TYR A 7 21.19 3.99 -8.27
C TYR A 7 20.91 3.41 -9.68
N PHE A 8 21.69 3.82 -10.70
CA PHE A 8 21.46 3.33 -12.06
C PHE A 8 21.79 1.85 -12.22
N GLU A 9 22.78 1.31 -11.50
CA GLU A 9 23.02 -0.14 -11.43
C GLU A 9 21.81 -0.88 -10.85
N ARG A 10 21.22 -0.38 -9.78
CA ARG A 10 19.99 -0.95 -9.20
C ARG A 10 18.82 -0.88 -10.18
N LYS A 11 18.65 0.27 -10.87
CA LYS A 11 17.59 0.44 -11.88
C LYS A 11 17.79 -0.49 -13.06
N HIS A 12 19.00 -0.67 -13.52
CA HIS A 12 19.32 -1.65 -14.55
C HIS A 12 18.95 -3.07 -14.12
N ALA A 13 19.25 -3.45 -12.88
CA ALA A 13 18.87 -4.76 -12.35
C ALA A 13 17.33 -4.94 -12.25
N GLU A 14 16.58 -3.88 -11.89
CA GLU A 14 15.11 -3.88 -11.90
C GLU A 14 14.57 -4.13 -13.34
N LEU A 15 15.08 -3.38 -14.31
CA LEU A 15 14.70 -3.50 -15.72
C LEU A 15 15.05 -4.88 -16.30
N ALA A 16 16.23 -5.40 -15.98
CA ALA A 16 16.66 -6.73 -16.42
C ALA A 16 15.75 -7.84 -15.87
N LEU A 17 15.37 -7.76 -14.58
CA LEU A 17 14.42 -8.70 -13.97
C LEU A 17 13.07 -8.70 -14.69
N ILE A 18 12.55 -7.51 -15.02
CA ILE A 18 11.27 -7.38 -15.73
C ILE A 18 11.40 -7.92 -17.16
N ALA A 19 12.49 -7.58 -17.86
CA ALA A 19 12.75 -8.03 -19.23
C ALA A 19 12.89 -9.56 -19.33
N GLN A 20 13.53 -10.21 -18.36
CA GLN A 20 13.61 -11.66 -18.27
C GLN A 20 12.24 -12.34 -18.29
N CYS A 21 11.22 -11.75 -17.67
CA CYS A 21 9.86 -12.26 -17.73
C CYS A 21 9.25 -12.24 -19.12
N LEU A 22 9.79 -11.44 -20.03
CA LEU A 22 9.42 -11.38 -21.46
C LEU A 22 10.24 -12.31 -22.33
N GLY A 23 11.21 -13.05 -21.76
CA GLY A 23 12.17 -13.88 -22.52
C GLY A 23 13.33 -13.07 -23.10
N GLY A 24 13.47 -11.80 -22.72
CA GLY A 24 14.62 -10.96 -23.10
C GLY A 24 15.86 -11.28 -22.28
N THR A 25 17.01 -11.29 -22.90
CA THR A 25 18.30 -11.56 -22.25
C THR A 25 19.07 -10.29 -21.92
N SER A 26 18.73 -9.16 -22.54
CA SER A 26 19.46 -7.90 -22.39
C SER A 26 18.50 -6.72 -22.27
N CYS A 27 18.84 -5.81 -21.38
CA CYS A 27 18.17 -4.53 -21.25
C CYS A 27 19.27 -3.45 -21.22
N PRO A 28 19.17 -2.37 -22.02
CA PRO A 28 20.17 -1.30 -22.00
C PRO A 28 20.25 -0.66 -20.61
N ARG A 29 21.46 -0.26 -20.23
CA ARG A 29 21.64 0.51 -18.99
C ARG A 29 21.03 1.89 -19.14
N PRO A 30 20.11 2.29 -18.23
CA PRO A 30 19.56 3.64 -18.25
C PRO A 30 20.63 4.65 -17.80
N ARG A 31 20.63 5.80 -18.42
CA ARG A 31 21.53 6.93 -18.10
C ARG A 31 20.78 8.06 -17.40
N THR A 32 19.47 8.11 -17.57
CA THR A 32 18.59 9.11 -16.99
C THR A 32 17.40 8.46 -16.27
N ILE A 33 16.76 9.20 -15.38
CA ILE A 33 15.55 8.72 -14.68
C ILE A 33 14.39 8.59 -15.68
N GLU A 34 14.31 9.48 -16.65
CA GLU A 34 13.26 9.41 -17.67
C GLU A 34 13.39 8.12 -18.52
N GLU A 35 14.62 7.72 -18.89
CA GLU A 35 14.84 6.42 -19.53
C GLU A 35 14.40 5.23 -18.66
N VAL A 36 14.60 5.30 -17.33
CA VAL A 36 14.09 4.27 -16.41
C VAL A 36 12.55 4.21 -16.47
N ILE A 37 11.89 5.35 -16.36
CA ILE A 37 10.43 5.46 -16.34
C ILE A 37 9.86 4.94 -17.68
N GLU A 38 10.39 5.43 -18.80
CA GLU A 38 9.94 5.06 -20.13
C GLU A 38 10.14 3.56 -20.40
N THR A 39 11.31 3.01 -20.04
CA THR A 39 11.61 1.59 -20.25
C THR A 39 10.68 0.72 -19.38
N LYS A 40 10.45 1.09 -18.12
CA LYS A 40 9.49 0.39 -17.25
C LYS A 40 8.09 0.42 -17.82
N PHE A 41 7.65 1.57 -18.32
CA PHE A 41 6.33 1.69 -18.96
C PHE A 41 6.19 0.73 -20.15
N ARG A 42 7.18 0.69 -21.05
CA ARG A 42 7.20 -0.22 -22.21
C ARG A 42 7.20 -1.68 -21.78
N LEU A 43 8.06 -2.06 -20.84
CA LEU A 43 8.12 -3.44 -20.32
C LEU A 43 6.82 -3.85 -19.63
N GLY A 44 6.22 -2.97 -18.84
CA GLY A 44 4.93 -3.21 -18.19
C GLY A 44 3.80 -3.40 -19.19
N ALA A 45 3.76 -2.58 -20.25
CA ALA A 45 2.80 -2.74 -21.36
C ALA A 45 2.97 -4.07 -22.08
N ALA A 46 4.22 -4.44 -22.39
CA ALA A 46 4.56 -5.72 -23.05
C ALA A 46 4.19 -6.93 -22.18
N LEU A 47 4.43 -6.88 -20.87
CA LEU A 47 4.01 -7.93 -19.94
C LEU A 47 2.48 -8.11 -19.94
N ARG A 48 1.72 -7.02 -19.85
CA ARG A 48 0.24 -7.09 -19.90
C ARG A 48 -0.25 -7.67 -21.22
N ALA A 49 0.32 -7.24 -22.34
CA ALA A 49 -0.02 -7.76 -23.66
C ALA A 49 0.26 -9.26 -23.78
N ARG A 50 1.43 -9.71 -23.29
CA ARG A 50 1.80 -11.14 -23.30
C ARG A 50 0.82 -11.97 -22.47
N HIS A 51 0.42 -11.50 -21.30
CA HIS A 51 -0.57 -12.19 -20.45
C HIS A 51 -1.92 -12.27 -21.11
N ALA A 52 -2.40 -11.18 -21.70
CA ALA A 52 -3.68 -11.14 -22.41
C ALA A 52 -3.69 -12.15 -23.58
N LEU A 53 -2.59 -12.22 -24.35
CA LEU A 53 -2.47 -13.18 -25.46
C LEU A 53 -2.41 -14.64 -24.98
N GLN A 54 -1.81 -14.92 -23.83
CA GLN A 54 -1.76 -16.27 -23.27
C GLN A 54 -3.10 -16.72 -22.68
N ALA A 55 -3.93 -15.78 -22.23
CA ALA A 55 -5.20 -16.05 -21.60
C ALA A 55 -6.35 -16.35 -22.60
N TRP A 56 -6.13 -16.22 -23.92
CA TRP A 56 -7.21 -16.36 -24.92
C TRP A 56 -7.93 -17.70 -24.91
N ARG A 57 -7.26 -18.78 -24.48
CA ARG A 57 -7.86 -20.12 -24.34
C ARG A 57 -8.79 -20.25 -23.15
N ASN A 58 -8.66 -19.32 -22.18
CA ASN A 58 -9.45 -19.29 -20.97
C ASN A 58 -10.49 -18.20 -21.07
N THR A 59 -11.55 -18.44 -21.85
CA THR A 59 -12.65 -17.48 -21.97
C THR A 59 -13.39 -17.34 -20.65
N GLN A 60 -14.00 -16.18 -20.43
CA GLN A 60 -14.80 -15.90 -19.23
C GLN A 60 -15.98 -16.85 -19.04
N THR A 61 -16.36 -17.59 -20.07
CA THR A 61 -17.50 -18.51 -20.12
C THR A 61 -17.08 -19.98 -20.18
N ASN A 62 -15.79 -20.29 -19.97
CA ASN A 62 -15.33 -21.66 -20.04
C ASN A 62 -15.70 -22.41 -18.74
N TRP A 63 -16.62 -23.33 -18.82
CA TRP A 63 -17.10 -24.15 -17.70
C TRP A 63 -16.25 -25.38 -17.40
N LYS A 64 -15.37 -25.76 -18.33
CA LYS A 64 -14.42 -26.85 -18.10
C LYS A 64 -13.12 -26.29 -17.58
N ALA A 65 -12.64 -26.83 -16.48
CA ALA A 65 -11.30 -26.52 -16.01
C ALA A 65 -10.30 -26.83 -17.12
N GLY A 66 -9.73 -25.80 -17.72
CA GLY A 66 -8.60 -25.92 -18.66
C GLY A 66 -7.33 -26.31 -17.93
N ALA A 67 -6.24 -26.50 -18.68
CA ALA A 67 -4.92 -26.61 -18.07
C ALA A 67 -4.62 -25.34 -17.25
N PRO A 68 -3.99 -25.45 -16.06
CA PRO A 68 -3.66 -24.29 -15.25
C PRO A 68 -2.80 -23.30 -16.04
N LEU A 69 -3.16 -22.02 -15.96
CA LEU A 69 -2.36 -20.97 -16.55
C LEU A 69 -1.17 -20.66 -15.63
N ARG A 70 0.02 -20.57 -16.18
CA ARG A 70 1.24 -20.23 -15.42
C ARG A 70 1.79 -18.88 -15.82
N SER A 71 2.19 -18.09 -14.80
CA SER A 71 2.87 -16.82 -14.99
C SER A 71 3.92 -16.62 -13.90
N GLY A 72 5.20 -16.74 -14.27
CA GLY A 72 6.29 -16.76 -13.31
C GLY A 72 6.09 -17.89 -12.30
N PRO A 73 6.15 -17.61 -10.99
CA PRO A 73 5.97 -18.62 -9.94
C PRO A 73 4.50 -18.93 -9.65
N PHE A 74 3.57 -18.27 -10.32
CA PHE A 74 2.14 -18.43 -10.07
C PHE A 74 1.51 -19.44 -11.03
N GLU A 75 0.62 -20.27 -10.47
CA GLU A 75 -0.27 -21.13 -11.20
C GLU A 75 -1.72 -20.75 -10.87
N PHE A 76 -2.53 -20.57 -11.90
CA PHE A 76 -3.91 -20.12 -11.80
C PHE A 76 -4.84 -21.23 -12.29
N ALA A 77 -5.78 -21.61 -11.44
CA ALA A 77 -6.85 -22.52 -11.78
C ALA A 77 -8.20 -21.86 -11.45
N TYR A 78 -9.17 -21.97 -12.35
CA TYR A 78 -10.51 -21.47 -12.11
C TYR A 78 -11.53 -22.29 -12.89
N ARG A 79 -12.67 -22.54 -12.26
CA ARG A 79 -13.82 -23.15 -12.93
C ARG A 79 -14.59 -22.14 -13.75
N TYR A 80 -14.65 -20.91 -13.23
CA TYR A 80 -15.31 -19.79 -13.85
C TYR A 80 -14.50 -18.51 -13.59
N GLN A 81 -13.94 -17.92 -14.65
CA GLN A 81 -12.92 -16.88 -14.56
C GLN A 81 -13.31 -15.67 -13.69
N ARG A 82 -14.59 -15.29 -13.70
CA ARG A 82 -15.07 -14.14 -12.93
C ARG A 82 -15.24 -14.40 -11.44
N ALA A 83 -15.23 -15.67 -11.02
CA ALA A 83 -15.74 -16.02 -9.70
C ALA A 83 -14.83 -16.92 -8.86
N ASP A 84 -14.12 -17.86 -9.46
CA ASP A 84 -13.46 -18.94 -8.72
C ASP A 84 -11.98 -19.07 -9.09
N LEU A 85 -11.22 -17.99 -8.92
CA LEU A 85 -9.78 -18.01 -9.14
C LEU A 85 -9.07 -18.62 -7.93
N THR A 86 -8.43 -19.76 -8.15
CA THR A 86 -7.47 -20.34 -7.21
C THR A 86 -6.06 -20.00 -7.68
N VAL A 87 -5.27 -19.40 -6.83
CA VAL A 87 -3.88 -19.03 -7.11
C VAL A 87 -2.97 -19.86 -6.23
N THR A 88 -2.06 -20.62 -6.87
CA THR A 88 -0.96 -21.32 -6.21
C THR A 88 0.33 -20.60 -6.55
N GLY A 89 1.16 -20.32 -5.56
CA GLY A 89 2.41 -19.58 -5.77
C GLY A 89 2.89 -18.94 -4.48
N PRO A 90 3.97 -18.14 -4.56
CA PRO A 90 4.50 -17.47 -3.38
C PRO A 90 3.47 -16.50 -2.80
N GLY A 91 3.25 -16.60 -1.49
CA GLY A 91 2.42 -15.61 -0.78
C GLY A 91 3.05 -14.21 -0.81
N PRO A 92 2.25 -13.18 -0.52
CA PRO A 92 2.74 -11.80 -0.48
C PRO A 92 3.78 -11.55 0.62
N TYR A 93 3.90 -12.45 1.59
CA TYR A 93 4.78 -12.31 2.76
C TYR A 93 5.57 -13.60 2.97
N GLY A 94 6.62 -13.82 2.22
CA GLY A 94 7.38 -15.08 2.19
C GLY A 94 8.01 -15.54 3.52
N TYR A 95 8.02 -14.71 4.56
CA TYR A 95 8.48 -15.10 5.91
C TYR A 95 7.34 -15.57 6.82
N ILE A 96 6.09 -15.18 6.56
CA ILE A 96 4.93 -15.63 7.37
C ILE A 96 4.67 -17.12 7.12
N GLU A 97 4.88 -17.59 5.90
CA GLU A 97 4.72 -18.99 5.53
C GLU A 97 5.76 -19.92 6.18
N ARG A 98 6.89 -19.37 6.62
CA ARG A 98 8.01 -20.12 7.23
C ARG A 98 8.00 -20.14 8.75
N GLY A 99 7.15 -19.36 9.39
CA GLY A 99 7.14 -19.14 10.84
C GLY A 99 5.97 -19.77 11.55
N VAL A 100 6.25 -20.82 12.28
CA VAL A 100 5.69 -21.27 13.56
C VAL A 100 4.19 -21.03 13.83
N ASN A 101 3.44 -22.14 13.94
CA ASN A 101 2.14 -22.28 14.65
C ASN A 101 1.15 -21.12 14.44
N THR A 102 0.94 -20.72 13.19
CA THR A 102 -0.04 -19.71 12.83
C THR A 102 -1.07 -20.35 11.91
N TYR A 103 -2.34 -20.20 12.23
CA TYR A 103 -3.42 -20.58 11.31
C TYR A 103 -3.47 -19.54 10.21
N VAL A 104 -3.38 -19.97 8.95
CA VAL A 104 -3.40 -19.10 7.79
C VAL A 104 -4.57 -19.46 6.88
N GLU A 105 -5.36 -18.46 6.52
CA GLU A 105 -6.38 -18.57 5.49
C GLU A 105 -6.13 -17.48 4.43
N GLY A 106 -6.06 -17.88 3.17
CA GLY A 106 -5.74 -16.99 2.08
C GLY A 106 -4.32 -17.20 1.57
N PRO A 107 -3.75 -16.22 0.82
CA PRO A 107 -4.34 -14.91 0.55
C PRO A 107 -5.58 -14.96 -0.35
N VAL A 108 -6.54 -14.07 -0.09
CA VAL A 108 -7.66 -13.78 -0.97
C VAL A 108 -7.21 -12.63 -1.90
N TYR A 109 -7.00 -12.93 -3.16
CA TYR A 109 -6.57 -11.94 -4.13
C TYR A 109 -7.75 -11.23 -4.80
N THR A 110 -7.60 -9.93 -5.02
CA THR A 110 -8.63 -9.04 -5.56
C THR A 110 -8.06 -8.13 -6.63
N GLY A 111 -8.95 -7.54 -7.44
CA GLY A 111 -8.58 -6.61 -8.51
C GLY A 111 -7.95 -5.29 -8.03
N SER A 112 -7.98 -4.97 -6.73
CA SER A 112 -7.30 -3.80 -6.14
C SER A 112 -7.23 -3.91 -4.61
N GLY A 113 -6.39 -3.09 -3.97
CA GLY A 113 -6.36 -2.98 -2.51
C GLY A 113 -7.72 -2.60 -1.93
N MET A 114 -8.40 -1.60 -2.52
CA MET A 114 -9.76 -1.22 -2.09
C MET A 114 -10.79 -2.34 -2.26
N ALA A 115 -10.68 -3.16 -3.30
CA ALA A 115 -11.56 -4.32 -3.44
C ALA A 115 -11.38 -5.34 -2.31
N ALA A 116 -10.14 -5.52 -1.80
CA ALA A 116 -9.88 -6.35 -0.63
C ALA A 116 -10.46 -5.74 0.64
N ILE A 117 -10.27 -4.44 0.84
CA ILE A 117 -10.80 -3.67 1.97
C ILE A 117 -12.33 -3.72 1.97
N SER A 118 -12.97 -3.39 0.85
CA SER A 118 -14.43 -3.37 0.72
C SER A 118 -15.06 -4.74 0.98
N ALA A 119 -14.50 -5.80 0.39
CA ALA A 119 -14.99 -7.16 0.64
C ALA A 119 -14.85 -7.57 2.11
N LEU A 120 -13.74 -7.21 2.77
CA LEU A 120 -13.51 -7.46 4.19
C LEU A 120 -14.51 -6.69 5.06
N LEU A 121 -14.68 -5.38 4.82
CA LEU A 121 -15.61 -4.54 5.59
C LEU A 121 -17.07 -5.01 5.44
N LEU A 122 -17.48 -5.37 4.23
CA LEU A 122 -18.78 -6.00 3.99
C LEU A 122 -18.92 -7.36 4.71
N ALA A 123 -17.85 -8.15 4.79
CA ALA A 123 -17.88 -9.44 5.49
C ALA A 123 -18.07 -9.28 6.99
N VAL A 124 -17.52 -8.23 7.59
CA VAL A 124 -17.68 -7.95 9.02
C VAL A 124 -19.00 -7.25 9.33
N ALA A 125 -19.54 -6.43 8.42
CA ALA A 125 -20.79 -5.70 8.59
C ALA A 125 -22.06 -6.53 8.38
N SER A 126 -21.95 -7.72 7.74
CA SER A 126 -23.10 -8.40 7.12
C SER A 126 -24.10 -9.08 8.09
N ARG A 127 -23.77 -9.25 9.36
CA ARG A 127 -24.61 -9.99 10.32
C ARG A 127 -24.71 -9.39 11.72
N GLU A 128 -23.76 -8.57 12.09
CA GLU A 128 -23.65 -8.00 13.44
C GLU A 128 -23.30 -6.53 13.30
N ALA A 129 -23.90 -5.66 14.10
CA ALA A 129 -23.47 -4.28 14.17
C ALA A 129 -21.99 -4.22 14.56
N SER A 130 -21.17 -3.63 13.73
CA SER A 130 -19.72 -3.62 13.91
C SER A 130 -19.21 -2.21 14.13
N ILE A 131 -18.20 -2.10 14.97
CA ILE A 131 -17.47 -0.87 15.26
C ILE A 131 -16.08 -0.99 14.61
N LEU A 132 -15.77 -0.04 13.75
CA LEU A 132 -14.44 0.15 13.20
C LEU A 132 -13.72 1.21 14.04
N VAL A 133 -12.74 0.77 14.81
CA VAL A 133 -11.86 1.65 15.59
C VAL A 133 -10.61 1.91 14.77
N HIS A 134 -10.26 3.18 14.57
CA HIS A 134 -9.10 3.56 13.79
C HIS A 134 -8.19 4.55 14.53
N LEU A 135 -6.94 4.61 14.11
CA LEU A 135 -6.01 5.66 14.54
C LEU A 135 -6.10 6.87 13.60
N PRO A 136 -5.65 8.06 14.04
CA PRO A 136 -5.45 9.21 13.15
C PRO A 136 -4.55 8.85 11.97
N GLY A 137 -4.83 9.45 10.81
CA GLY A 137 -4.12 9.17 9.56
C GLY A 137 -4.55 7.87 8.87
N CYS A 138 -5.70 7.32 9.24
CA CYS A 138 -6.33 6.21 8.52
C CYS A 138 -6.63 6.62 7.07
N TYR A 139 -6.53 5.65 6.15
CA TYR A 139 -6.76 5.89 4.73
C TYR A 139 -8.19 6.36 4.47
N LYS A 140 -8.31 7.53 3.87
CA LYS A 140 -9.58 8.24 3.69
C LYS A 140 -10.65 7.36 3.03
N GLU A 141 -10.31 6.68 1.93
CA GLU A 141 -11.27 5.84 1.19
C GLU A 141 -11.78 4.65 2.04
N THR A 142 -10.99 4.15 3.00
CA THR A 142 -11.44 3.13 3.96
C THR A 142 -12.53 3.67 4.87
N LEU A 143 -12.34 4.88 5.39
CA LEU A 143 -13.32 5.54 6.27
C LEU A 143 -14.58 5.94 5.51
N GLU A 144 -14.44 6.49 4.32
CA GLU A 144 -15.58 6.82 3.44
C GLU A 144 -16.41 5.58 3.11
N PHE A 145 -15.74 4.47 2.79
CA PHE A 145 -16.43 3.20 2.54
C PHE A 145 -17.15 2.71 3.80
N ALA A 146 -16.49 2.74 4.96
CA ALA A 146 -17.09 2.33 6.22
C ALA A 146 -18.31 3.21 6.58
N ALA A 147 -18.21 4.52 6.41
CA ALA A 147 -19.29 5.48 6.69
C ALA A 147 -20.50 5.30 5.76
N SER A 148 -20.30 4.78 4.54
CA SER A 148 -21.39 4.50 3.61
C SER A 148 -22.25 3.29 3.97
N HIS A 149 -21.86 2.51 5.02
CA HIS A 149 -22.52 1.26 5.40
C HIS A 149 -23.19 1.36 6.77
N ALA A 150 -24.51 1.22 6.82
CA ALA A 150 -25.30 1.31 8.06
C ALA A 150 -24.91 0.29 9.14
N GLY A 151 -24.30 -0.84 8.75
CA GLY A 151 -23.80 -1.87 9.67
C GLY A 151 -22.42 -1.59 10.29
N LEU A 152 -21.77 -0.48 9.90
CA LEU A 152 -20.45 -0.09 10.39
C LEU A 152 -20.55 1.29 11.06
N ARG A 153 -20.01 1.40 12.28
CA ARG A 153 -19.79 2.69 12.95
C ARG A 153 -18.29 2.91 13.08
N THR A 154 -17.81 4.09 12.74
CA THR A 154 -16.40 4.46 12.85
C THR A 154 -16.13 5.27 14.10
N PHE A 155 -15.04 4.96 14.81
CA PHE A 155 -14.58 5.70 15.99
C PHE A 155 -13.06 5.88 15.92
N SER A 156 -12.61 7.11 16.19
CA SER A 156 -11.19 7.33 16.45
C SER A 156 -10.84 6.83 17.85
N LEU A 157 -9.72 6.11 17.98
CA LEU A 157 -9.25 5.61 19.26
C LEU A 157 -8.95 6.75 20.26
N GLU A 158 -8.49 7.91 19.77
CA GLU A 158 -8.22 9.09 20.62
C GLU A 158 -9.48 9.70 21.22
N GLN A 159 -10.61 9.57 20.53
CA GLN A 159 -11.90 10.12 20.98
C GLN A 159 -12.65 9.18 21.91
N ASN A 160 -12.28 7.90 21.97
CA ASN A 160 -13.01 6.88 22.70
C ASN A 160 -12.05 5.93 23.43
N SER A 161 -11.80 6.19 24.68
CA SER A 161 -10.89 5.43 25.56
C SER A 161 -11.47 4.07 26.02
N GLY A 162 -12.02 3.28 25.09
CA GLY A 162 -12.35 1.87 25.34
C GLY A 162 -13.78 1.55 25.81
N ASN A 163 -14.68 2.52 25.93
CA ASN A 163 -16.10 2.28 26.24
C ASN A 163 -16.89 1.97 24.96
N TRP A 164 -16.80 0.73 24.50
CA TRP A 164 -17.52 0.29 23.32
C TRP A 164 -18.96 -0.14 23.68
N PRO A 165 -19.96 0.19 22.85
CA PRO A 165 -21.34 -0.28 23.07
C PRO A 165 -21.36 -1.83 23.15
N PRO A 166 -22.01 -2.41 24.16
CA PRO A 166 -22.09 -3.86 24.28
C PRO A 166 -22.84 -4.47 23.10
N GLY A 167 -22.49 -5.71 22.76
CA GLY A 167 -23.11 -6.45 21.66
C GLY A 167 -22.63 -6.08 20.25
N HIS A 168 -21.65 -5.17 20.14
CA HIS A 168 -21.03 -4.85 18.86
C HIS A 168 -19.74 -5.64 18.67
N ARG A 169 -19.48 -5.98 17.42
CA ARG A 169 -18.19 -6.54 17.00
C ARG A 169 -17.17 -5.41 16.87
N ILE A 170 -15.99 -5.56 17.47
CA ILE A 170 -14.93 -4.55 17.45
C ILE A 170 -13.88 -4.95 16.44
N ILE A 171 -13.61 -4.07 15.47
CA ILE A 171 -12.58 -4.20 14.45
C ILE A 171 -11.58 -3.08 14.66
N LEU A 172 -10.35 -3.39 15.04
CA LEU A 172 -9.28 -2.40 15.11
C LEU A 172 -8.59 -2.31 13.76
N TRP A 173 -8.62 -1.13 13.15
CA TRP A 173 -8.04 -0.84 11.84
C TRP A 173 -6.77 -0.01 11.97
N LEU A 174 -5.68 -0.49 11.39
CA LEU A 174 -4.37 0.13 11.45
C LEU A 174 -3.77 0.28 10.05
N ASP A 175 -3.44 1.50 9.65
CA ASP A 175 -2.69 1.80 8.42
C ASP A 175 -1.22 2.11 8.72
N MET A 176 -0.88 2.23 10.00
CA MET A 176 0.46 2.42 10.50
C MET A 176 0.76 1.40 11.60
N PRO A 177 2.03 1.02 11.79
CA PRO A 177 2.37 0.21 12.95
C PRO A 177 2.02 0.99 14.21
N PRO A 178 1.57 0.30 15.26
CA PRO A 178 1.32 0.94 16.53
C PRO A 178 2.53 1.79 16.93
N PRO A 179 2.32 3.00 17.44
CA PRO A 179 3.38 3.75 18.09
C PRO A 179 3.89 2.90 19.25
N PHE A 180 5.18 2.59 19.27
CA PHE A 180 5.80 1.76 20.33
C PHE A 180 6.12 2.57 21.59
N GLU A 181 5.49 3.76 21.75
CA GLU A 181 5.65 4.67 22.89
C GLU A 181 4.27 5.02 23.47
N GLN A 182 4.19 5.68 24.54
CA GLN A 182 3.11 6.05 25.49
C GLN A 182 1.59 5.86 25.18
N SER A 183 1.14 5.85 23.94
CA SER A 183 -0.22 5.42 23.53
C SER A 183 -0.39 3.89 23.42
N GLU A 184 0.64 3.13 23.78
CA GLU A 184 0.72 1.68 23.61
C GLU A 184 -0.31 0.93 24.45
N ARG A 185 -0.64 1.45 25.62
CA ARG A 185 -1.55 0.76 26.56
C ARG A 185 -2.99 0.76 26.07
N ASP A 186 -3.49 1.91 25.64
CA ASP A 186 -4.89 2.03 25.17
C ASP A 186 -5.08 1.26 23.87
N LEU A 187 -4.10 1.34 22.97
CA LEU A 187 -4.09 0.57 21.75
C LEU A 187 -4.02 -0.94 22.02
N TYR A 188 -3.22 -1.35 23.01
CA TYR A 188 -3.11 -2.76 23.40
C TYR A 188 -4.43 -3.25 24.01
N ASN A 189 -5.05 -2.49 24.92
CA ASN A 189 -6.34 -2.81 25.52
C ASN A 189 -7.45 -2.90 24.46
N CYS A 190 -7.44 -1.97 23.48
CA CYS A 190 -8.35 -2.02 22.35
C CYS A 190 -8.13 -3.28 21.51
N ALA A 191 -6.89 -3.64 21.23
CA ALA A 191 -6.56 -4.85 20.47
C ALA A 191 -6.97 -6.13 21.20
N GLU A 192 -6.78 -6.21 22.51
CA GLU A 192 -7.21 -7.35 23.32
C GLU A 192 -8.75 -7.49 23.35
N ALA A 193 -9.47 -6.35 23.40
CA ALA A 193 -10.92 -6.32 23.31
C ALA A 193 -11.44 -6.60 21.89
N ALA A 194 -10.67 -6.30 20.86
CA ALA A 194 -11.09 -6.45 19.48
C ALA A 194 -11.33 -7.91 19.09
N ASP A 195 -12.32 -8.13 18.24
CA ASP A 195 -12.58 -9.41 17.59
C ASP A 195 -11.62 -9.69 16.44
N LEU A 196 -11.08 -8.62 15.84
CA LEU A 196 -10.20 -8.66 14.69
C LEU A 196 -9.33 -7.41 14.65
N VAL A 197 -8.05 -7.57 14.35
CA VAL A 197 -7.19 -6.46 13.98
C VAL A 197 -6.90 -6.53 12.47
N VAL A 198 -7.15 -5.44 11.77
CA VAL A 198 -6.79 -5.28 10.35
C VAL A 198 -5.59 -4.36 10.25
N PHE A 199 -4.58 -4.79 9.50
CA PHE A 199 -3.39 -3.98 9.26
C PHE A 199 -3.17 -3.79 7.76
N ASP A 200 -3.26 -2.55 7.29
CA ASP A 200 -2.89 -2.21 5.93
C ASP A 200 -1.36 -2.12 5.81
N THR A 201 -0.81 -3.02 5.03
CA THR A 201 0.63 -3.13 4.83
C THR A 201 1.11 -2.49 3.54
N THR A 202 0.26 -1.76 2.84
CA THR A 202 0.54 -1.14 1.53
C THR A 202 1.77 -0.22 1.58
N GLY A 203 1.94 0.54 2.66
CA GLY A 203 3.06 1.43 2.87
C GLY A 203 4.39 0.77 3.29
N PHE A 204 4.45 -0.57 3.34
CA PHE A 204 5.63 -1.30 3.81
C PHE A 204 6.18 -2.25 2.75
N SER A 205 7.51 -2.47 2.76
CA SER A 205 8.03 -3.66 2.11
C SER A 205 7.37 -4.91 2.69
N ALA A 206 7.01 -5.87 1.83
CA ALA A 206 6.45 -7.14 2.28
C ALA A 206 7.40 -7.93 3.22
N GLN A 207 8.68 -7.59 3.25
CA GLN A 207 9.70 -8.14 4.17
C GLN A 207 10.01 -7.22 5.35
N SER A 208 9.19 -6.21 5.63
CA SER A 208 9.44 -5.25 6.70
C SER A 208 9.37 -5.93 8.08
N ARG A 209 10.42 -5.75 8.88
CA ARG A 209 10.42 -6.17 10.30
C ARG A 209 9.29 -5.53 11.11
N ARG A 210 8.72 -4.42 10.65
CA ARG A 210 7.57 -3.78 11.30
C ARG A 210 6.33 -4.67 11.22
N ILE A 211 6.12 -5.37 10.10
CA ILE A 211 5.02 -6.34 9.98
C ILE A 211 5.24 -7.50 10.97
N SER A 212 6.45 -8.03 11.09
CA SER A 212 6.76 -9.09 12.06
C SER A 212 6.56 -8.64 13.52
N ARG A 213 6.96 -7.40 13.85
CA ARG A 213 6.73 -6.81 15.18
C ARG A 213 5.24 -6.64 15.46
N PHE A 214 4.49 -6.17 14.48
CA PHE A 214 3.03 -6.06 14.56
C PHE A 214 2.38 -7.44 14.82
N LEU A 215 2.76 -8.48 14.09
CA LEU A 215 2.23 -9.82 14.30
C LEU A 215 2.56 -10.36 15.70
N SER A 216 3.79 -10.11 16.20
CA SER A 216 4.17 -10.46 17.57
C SER A 216 3.35 -9.69 18.62
N TRP A 217 3.04 -8.44 18.35
CA TRP A 217 2.18 -7.61 19.20
C TRP A 217 0.74 -8.14 19.20
N ALA A 218 0.12 -8.40 18.05
CA ALA A 218 -1.23 -8.94 17.93
C ALA A 218 -1.36 -10.35 18.58
N ARG A 219 -0.30 -11.17 18.50
CA ARG A 219 -0.23 -12.46 19.17
C ARG A 219 -0.28 -12.30 20.70
N ARG A 220 0.46 -11.33 21.26
CA ARG A 220 0.40 -11.02 22.71
C ARG A 220 -0.99 -10.53 23.12
N ALA A 221 -1.66 -9.72 22.27
CA ALA A 221 -3.04 -9.29 22.49
C ALA A 221 -4.08 -10.39 22.26
N ARG A 222 -3.65 -11.61 21.88
CA ARG A 222 -4.52 -12.77 21.61
C ARG A 222 -5.66 -12.46 20.63
N THR A 223 -5.35 -11.70 19.59
CA THR A 223 -6.35 -11.26 18.61
C THR A 223 -5.95 -11.70 17.21
N PRO A 224 -6.90 -12.25 16.42
CA PRO A 224 -6.63 -12.63 15.04
C PRO A 224 -6.44 -11.39 14.16
N VAL A 225 -5.72 -11.58 13.07
CA VAL A 225 -5.25 -10.50 12.20
C VAL A 225 -5.73 -10.73 10.76
N VAL A 226 -6.01 -9.64 10.06
CA VAL A 226 -6.06 -9.58 8.59
C VAL A 226 -5.02 -8.59 8.11
N LEU A 227 -4.11 -9.02 7.26
CA LEU A 227 -3.21 -8.14 6.53
C LEU A 227 -3.86 -7.80 5.19
N VAL A 228 -4.15 -6.53 4.95
CA VAL A 228 -4.60 -6.04 3.63
C VAL A 228 -3.45 -5.34 2.92
N ARG A 229 -3.44 -5.40 1.57
CA ARG A 229 -2.36 -4.85 0.79
C ARG A 229 -2.77 -4.49 -0.62
N SER A 230 -2.37 -3.33 -1.10
CA SER A 230 -2.31 -3.00 -2.51
C SER A 230 -0.93 -3.36 -3.06
N HIS A 231 -0.88 -4.24 -4.07
CA HIS A 231 0.37 -4.67 -4.70
C HIS A 231 0.82 -3.75 -5.84
N THR A 232 -0.01 -2.79 -6.23
CA THR A 232 0.29 -1.85 -7.31
C THR A 232 1.42 -0.90 -6.94
N LYS A 233 1.54 -0.54 -5.66
CA LYS A 233 2.44 0.53 -5.20
C LYS A 233 3.89 0.07 -5.05
N LEU A 234 4.22 -0.71 -4.04
CA LEU A 234 5.61 -1.08 -3.76
C LEU A 234 6.05 -2.38 -4.44
N ASP A 235 5.10 -3.30 -4.70
CA ASP A 235 5.44 -4.64 -5.19
C ASP A 235 5.65 -4.69 -6.70
N SER A 236 5.15 -3.71 -7.43
CA SER A 236 5.27 -3.63 -8.88
C SER A 236 6.63 -3.12 -9.39
N LEU A 237 7.58 -2.82 -8.51
CA LEU A 237 8.87 -2.19 -8.85
C LEU A 237 8.73 -0.86 -9.64
N GLY A 238 7.61 -0.15 -9.46
CA GLY A 238 7.35 1.12 -10.13
C GLY A 238 6.75 1.04 -11.53
N ILE A 239 6.42 -0.15 -12.03
CA ILE A 239 5.78 -0.30 -13.35
C ILE A 239 4.25 -0.15 -13.31
N GLU A 240 3.65 0.06 -12.14
CA GLU A 240 2.19 0.09 -11.92
C GLU A 240 1.47 -1.09 -12.61
N TYR A 241 2.10 -2.24 -12.57
CA TYR A 241 1.62 -3.44 -13.21
C TYR A 241 0.38 -3.97 -12.51
N GLY A 242 -0.70 -4.09 -13.25
CA GLY A 242 -1.97 -4.61 -12.77
C GLY A 242 -2.58 -3.79 -11.62
N ARG A 243 -3.82 -4.09 -11.31
CA ARG A 243 -4.50 -3.58 -10.11
C ARG A 243 -4.72 -4.77 -9.19
N LEU A 244 -3.71 -5.16 -8.44
CA LEU A 244 -3.76 -6.32 -7.56
C LEU A 244 -3.83 -5.90 -6.10
N GLY A 245 -4.75 -6.50 -5.36
CA GLY A 245 -4.86 -6.43 -3.92
C GLY A 245 -4.92 -7.81 -3.28
N SER A 246 -4.71 -7.88 -1.97
CA SER A 246 -4.89 -9.10 -1.21
C SER A 246 -5.36 -8.85 0.21
N ALA A 247 -6.06 -9.86 0.78
CA ALA A 247 -6.33 -9.98 2.20
C ALA A 247 -5.80 -11.35 2.67
N MET A 248 -4.92 -11.35 3.67
CA MET A 248 -4.35 -12.55 4.27
C MET A 248 -4.79 -12.65 5.72
N PHE A 249 -5.42 -13.75 6.07
CA PHE A 249 -6.02 -13.98 7.37
C PHE A 249 -5.08 -14.82 8.23
N LEU A 250 -4.78 -14.37 9.45
CA LEU A 250 -3.85 -14.99 10.39
C LEU A 250 -4.50 -15.13 11.77
N ALA A 251 -4.32 -16.28 12.41
CA ALA A 251 -4.69 -16.45 13.81
C ALA A 251 -3.61 -17.26 14.52
N PHE A 252 -3.47 -17.04 15.82
CA PHE A 252 -2.43 -17.64 16.64
C PHE A 252 -3.05 -18.67 17.59
N PRO A 253 -2.29 -19.67 18.07
CA PRO A 253 -2.78 -20.67 19.02
C PRO A 253 -3.35 -20.10 20.31
N GLU A 254 -2.86 -18.91 20.72
CA GLU A 254 -3.28 -18.22 21.93
C GLU A 254 -4.64 -17.52 21.81
N VAL A 255 -5.18 -17.43 20.58
CA VAL A 255 -6.49 -16.80 20.31
C VAL A 255 -7.62 -17.73 20.75
N SER A 256 -8.62 -17.19 21.43
CA SER A 256 -9.78 -17.99 21.86
C SER A 256 -10.52 -18.63 20.69
N LEU A 257 -11.08 -19.84 20.91
CA LEU A 257 -11.82 -20.57 19.89
C LEU A 257 -12.98 -19.74 19.31
N ALA A 258 -13.65 -18.94 20.13
CA ALA A 258 -14.72 -18.05 19.69
C ALA A 258 -14.23 -17.01 18.69
N LYS A 259 -13.09 -16.34 18.96
CA LYS A 259 -12.48 -15.39 18.02
C LYS A 259 -11.99 -16.09 16.75
N VAL A 260 -11.35 -17.25 16.85
CA VAL A 260 -10.90 -18.05 15.69
C VAL A 260 -12.08 -18.45 14.81
N THR A 261 -13.19 -18.88 15.41
CA THR A 261 -14.40 -19.25 14.66
C THR A 261 -14.99 -18.07 13.91
N ARG A 262 -15.11 -16.90 14.54
CA ARG A 262 -15.57 -15.66 13.88
C ARG A 262 -14.61 -15.22 12.77
N TRP A 263 -13.32 -15.25 13.02
CA TRP A 263 -12.27 -14.96 12.05
C TRP A 263 -12.35 -15.84 10.80
N ARG A 264 -12.50 -17.18 10.98
CA ARG A 264 -12.65 -18.13 9.85
C ARG A 264 -13.91 -17.85 9.05
N LYS A 265 -15.04 -17.58 9.72
CA LYS A 265 -16.28 -17.17 9.04
C LYS A 265 -16.10 -15.90 8.23
N THR A 266 -15.33 -14.94 8.76
CA THR A 266 -15.00 -13.69 8.04
C THR A 266 -14.16 -13.98 6.81
N ALA A 267 -13.15 -14.85 6.88
CA ALA A 267 -12.33 -15.22 5.74
C ALA A 267 -13.15 -15.88 4.62
N ILE A 268 -14.02 -16.82 4.99
CA ILE A 268 -14.96 -17.48 4.03
C ILE A 268 -15.86 -16.43 3.40
N ARG A 269 -16.48 -15.56 4.20
CA ARG A 269 -17.40 -14.54 3.71
C ARG A 269 -16.71 -13.50 2.83
N THR A 270 -15.48 -13.13 3.13
CA THR A 270 -14.69 -12.25 2.28
C THR A 270 -14.46 -12.84 0.89
N ARG A 271 -14.12 -14.15 0.81
CA ARG A 271 -14.00 -14.85 -0.50
C ARG A 271 -15.31 -14.87 -1.28
N GLU A 272 -16.43 -15.16 -0.59
CA GLU A 272 -17.76 -15.12 -1.22
C GLU A 272 -18.09 -13.73 -1.78
N LEU A 273 -17.79 -12.67 -1.02
CA LEU A 273 -18.05 -11.30 -1.45
C LEU A 273 -17.16 -10.89 -2.61
N VAL A 274 -15.87 -11.26 -2.60
CA VAL A 274 -14.99 -11.05 -3.76
C VAL A 274 -15.60 -11.68 -5.02
N ARG A 275 -16.14 -12.89 -4.91
CA ARG A 275 -16.84 -13.57 -6.00
C ARG A 275 -18.12 -12.83 -6.43
N LEU A 276 -18.99 -12.48 -5.46
CA LEU A 276 -20.28 -11.83 -5.75
C LEU A 276 -20.13 -10.43 -6.34
N LEU A 277 -19.11 -9.69 -5.91
CA LEU A 277 -18.81 -8.35 -6.41
C LEU A 277 -18.02 -8.37 -7.73
N GLY A 278 -17.67 -9.55 -8.26
CA GLY A 278 -16.84 -9.66 -9.46
C GLY A 278 -15.46 -9.03 -9.29
N SER A 279 -14.96 -8.96 -8.06
CA SER A 279 -13.70 -8.27 -7.74
C SER A 279 -12.51 -9.21 -7.60
N ALA A 280 -12.62 -10.47 -8.04
CA ALA A 280 -11.50 -11.41 -8.08
C ALA A 280 -10.38 -10.90 -8.99
N ALA A 281 -9.13 -11.14 -8.56
CA ALA A 281 -7.97 -10.82 -9.37
C ALA A 281 -7.92 -11.69 -10.64
N LEU A 282 -7.36 -11.12 -11.72
CA LEU A 282 -7.11 -11.85 -12.97
C LEU A 282 -5.62 -12.25 -13.04
N PRO A 283 -5.28 -13.35 -13.74
CA PRO A 283 -3.88 -13.76 -13.92
C PRO A 283 -2.96 -12.66 -14.45
N ALA A 284 -3.47 -11.82 -15.36
CA ALA A 284 -2.74 -10.69 -15.91
C ALA A 284 -2.43 -9.57 -14.92
N GLN A 285 -2.96 -9.62 -13.71
CA GLN A 285 -2.69 -8.64 -12.64
C GLN A 285 -1.49 -9.03 -11.77
N PHE A 286 -1.02 -10.28 -11.85
CA PHE A 286 0.10 -10.77 -11.06
C PHE A 286 1.43 -10.47 -11.74
N CYS A 287 2.31 -9.74 -11.05
CA CYS A 287 3.67 -9.49 -11.53
C CYS A 287 4.47 -10.80 -11.56
N PRO A 288 4.91 -11.27 -12.73
CA PRO A 288 5.51 -12.61 -12.88
C PRO A 288 6.88 -12.73 -12.21
N PHE A 289 7.51 -11.64 -11.81
CA PHE A 289 8.81 -11.62 -11.13
C PHE A 289 8.70 -11.73 -9.60
N ILE A 290 7.50 -11.57 -9.02
CA ILE A 290 7.27 -11.69 -7.55
C ILE A 290 7.67 -13.10 -7.08
N GLY A 291 8.31 -13.17 -5.92
CA GLY A 291 8.73 -14.43 -5.29
C GLY A 291 10.14 -14.87 -5.62
N SER A 292 10.79 -14.28 -6.61
CA SER A 292 12.22 -14.57 -6.89
C SER A 292 13.14 -13.92 -5.84
N PRO A 293 14.30 -14.51 -5.52
CA PRO A 293 15.29 -13.89 -4.62
C PRO A 293 15.77 -12.52 -5.12
N ALA A 294 15.91 -12.34 -6.43
CA ALA A 294 16.27 -11.06 -7.04
C ALA A 294 15.19 -9.99 -6.79
N TYR A 295 13.93 -10.36 -6.99
CA TYR A 295 12.81 -9.47 -6.69
C TYR A 295 12.81 -9.01 -5.23
N TRP A 296 12.92 -9.94 -4.27
CA TRP A 296 12.90 -9.58 -2.85
C TRP A 296 14.02 -8.62 -2.47
N LYS A 297 15.22 -8.83 -3.01
CA LYS A 297 16.36 -7.94 -2.79
C LYS A 297 16.11 -6.54 -3.36
N LEU A 298 15.61 -6.45 -4.59
CA LEU A 298 15.35 -5.17 -5.27
C LEU A 298 14.19 -4.41 -4.63
N SER A 299 13.06 -5.08 -4.36
CA SER A 299 11.90 -4.49 -3.71
C SER A 299 12.23 -3.95 -2.31
N SER A 300 13.01 -4.68 -1.51
CA SER A 300 13.43 -4.24 -0.19
C SER A 300 14.36 -3.02 -0.26
N ARG A 301 15.34 -3.01 -1.18
CA ARG A 301 16.24 -1.86 -1.39
C ARG A 301 15.46 -0.63 -1.84
N ARG A 302 14.53 -0.82 -2.79
CA ARG A 302 13.67 0.25 -3.29
C ARG A 302 12.84 0.88 -2.17
N SER A 303 12.12 0.06 -1.41
CA SER A 303 11.29 0.54 -0.29
C SER A 303 12.12 1.23 0.79
N ALA A 304 13.31 0.71 1.11
CA ALA A 304 14.22 1.33 2.07
C ALA A 304 14.75 2.68 1.57
N ALA A 305 15.04 2.81 0.27
CA ALA A 305 15.47 4.08 -0.31
C ALA A 305 14.35 5.13 -0.28
N MET A 306 13.11 4.76 -0.62
CA MET A 306 11.94 5.65 -0.53
C MET A 306 11.74 6.16 0.91
N LEU A 307 11.75 5.24 1.88
CA LEU A 307 11.57 5.60 3.28
C LEU A 307 12.70 6.52 3.78
N ARG A 308 13.95 6.21 3.45
CA ARG A 308 15.09 7.06 3.79
C ARG A 308 14.94 8.46 3.20
N ASN A 309 14.59 8.56 1.93
CA ASN A 309 14.42 9.84 1.22
C ASN A 309 13.24 10.62 1.83
N GLY A 310 12.11 9.98 2.11
CA GLY A 310 10.97 10.60 2.76
C GLY A 310 11.31 11.15 4.16
N LEU A 311 11.99 10.37 4.99
CA LEU A 311 12.42 10.81 6.33
C LEU A 311 13.43 11.97 6.26
N SER A 312 14.35 11.96 5.29
CA SER A 312 15.29 13.06 5.07
C SER A 312 14.56 14.34 4.71
N VAL A 313 13.59 14.27 3.80
CA VAL A 313 12.77 15.43 3.41
C VAL A 313 11.96 15.97 4.59
N VAL A 314 11.30 15.10 5.36
CA VAL A 314 10.61 15.51 6.60
C VAL A 314 11.55 16.29 7.51
N HIS A 315 12.73 15.74 7.78
CA HIS A 315 13.70 16.35 8.69
C HIS A 315 14.12 17.74 8.22
N ILE A 316 14.51 17.88 6.95
CA ILE A 316 14.97 19.15 6.37
C ILE A 316 13.84 20.19 6.35
N LEU A 317 12.63 19.79 5.90
CA LEU A 317 11.48 20.70 5.87
C LEU A 317 11.08 21.14 7.28
N THR A 318 11.10 20.22 8.26
CA THR A 318 10.79 20.55 9.65
C THR A 318 11.81 21.50 10.27
N GLN A 319 13.09 21.33 9.97
CA GLN A 319 14.14 22.28 10.39
C GLN A 319 13.94 23.68 9.79
N ARG A 320 13.46 23.76 8.55
CA ARG A 320 13.30 25.02 7.84
C ARG A 320 12.02 25.78 8.20
N PHE A 321 10.90 25.07 8.36
CA PHE A 321 9.56 25.67 8.49
C PHE A 321 8.91 25.42 9.87
N GLY A 322 9.51 24.58 10.71
CA GLY A 322 8.96 24.18 12.00
C GLY A 322 8.03 22.96 11.91
N GLY A 323 7.86 22.28 13.04
CA GLY A 323 7.04 21.07 13.15
C GLY A 323 5.58 21.23 12.71
N PRO A 324 4.87 22.32 13.09
CA PRO A 324 3.48 22.54 12.68
C PRO A 324 3.27 22.65 11.18
N ALA A 325 4.28 23.09 10.42
CA ALA A 325 4.21 23.27 8.98
C ALA A 325 4.44 21.98 8.16
N VAL A 326 4.83 20.89 8.83
CA VAL A 326 5.21 19.63 8.16
C VAL A 326 4.60 18.44 8.89
N ARG A 327 3.81 17.64 8.19
CA ARG A 327 3.22 16.41 8.74
C ARG A 327 3.85 15.18 8.07
N ARG A 328 4.02 14.15 8.86
CA ARG A 328 4.54 12.86 8.41
C ARG A 328 3.44 11.82 8.40
N TYR A 329 3.24 11.16 7.27
CA TYR A 329 2.28 10.09 7.09
C TYR A 329 2.96 8.77 6.71
N ALA A 330 2.26 7.67 6.95
CA ALA A 330 2.74 6.32 6.63
C ALA A 330 4.21 6.12 7.04
N HIS A 331 4.53 6.48 8.29
CA HIS A 331 5.88 6.41 8.90
C HIS A 331 7.02 7.08 8.10
N GLY A 332 6.69 7.99 7.19
CA GLY A 332 7.64 8.73 6.38
C GLY A 332 7.66 8.34 4.90
N MET A 333 6.73 7.50 4.44
CA MET A 333 6.58 7.22 3.01
C MET A 333 6.11 8.43 2.24
N PHE A 334 5.36 9.31 2.88
CA PHE A 334 5.04 10.63 2.34
C PHE A 334 4.96 11.70 3.43
N THR A 335 5.11 12.93 3.00
CA THR A 335 5.12 14.14 3.82
C THR A 335 4.04 15.06 3.30
N ALA A 336 3.38 15.80 4.18
CA ALA A 336 2.50 16.88 3.76
C ALA A 336 2.99 18.22 4.32
N LEU A 337 2.95 19.23 3.46
CA LEU A 337 3.21 20.60 3.80
C LEU A 337 1.88 21.28 4.16
N VAL A 338 1.84 21.87 5.36
CA VAL A 338 0.68 22.58 5.88
C VAL A 338 0.73 24.02 5.36
N PRO A 339 -0.29 24.47 4.62
CA PRO A 339 -0.31 25.85 4.12
C PRO A 339 -0.49 26.84 5.27
N PRO A 340 -0.02 28.11 5.11
CA PRO A 340 -0.17 29.15 6.13
C PRO A 340 -1.60 29.62 6.32
N SER A 341 -2.47 29.38 5.34
CA SER A 341 -3.92 29.65 5.36
C SER A 341 -4.66 28.42 4.88
N SER A 342 -5.92 28.28 5.28
CA SER A 342 -6.77 27.19 4.79
C SER A 342 -6.91 27.26 3.27
N TRP A 343 -6.68 26.11 2.63
CA TRP A 343 -6.90 25.93 1.20
C TRP A 343 -8.22 25.20 0.95
N SER A 344 -8.87 25.57 -0.16
CA SER A 344 -9.88 24.74 -0.79
C SER A 344 -9.22 23.55 -1.52
N GLU A 345 -10.02 22.56 -1.90
CA GLU A 345 -9.57 21.43 -2.72
C GLU A 345 -8.91 21.90 -4.04
N MET A 346 -9.53 22.88 -4.70
CA MET A 346 -9.07 23.43 -5.97
C MET A 346 -7.73 24.18 -5.81
N GLU A 347 -7.55 24.93 -4.73
CA GLU A 347 -6.28 25.61 -4.43
C GLU A 347 -5.16 24.58 -4.15
N ALA A 348 -5.43 23.55 -3.35
CA ALA A 348 -4.44 22.51 -3.06
C ALA A 348 -4.02 21.75 -4.33
N ALA A 349 -4.98 21.41 -5.19
CA ALA A 349 -4.70 20.77 -6.47
C ALA A 349 -3.90 21.68 -7.40
N GLY A 350 -4.27 22.95 -7.53
CA GLY A 350 -3.56 23.92 -8.35
C GLY A 350 -2.13 24.20 -7.87
N GLU A 351 -1.90 24.32 -6.56
CA GLU A 351 -0.56 24.50 -5.99
C GLU A 351 0.32 23.23 -6.19
N ALA A 352 -0.27 22.04 -6.10
CA ALA A 352 0.42 20.79 -6.39
C ALA A 352 0.88 20.72 -7.86
N GLU A 353 0.01 21.08 -8.80
CA GLU A 353 0.32 21.13 -10.22
C GLU A 353 1.41 22.15 -10.53
N LEU A 354 1.30 23.37 -9.97
CA LEU A 354 2.29 24.44 -10.15
C LEU A 354 3.67 24.05 -9.62
N LEU A 355 3.75 23.45 -8.43
CA LEU A 355 5.01 22.96 -7.87
C LEU A 355 5.61 21.88 -8.77
N ALA A 356 4.83 20.86 -9.12
CA ALA A 356 5.30 19.78 -9.97
C ALA A 356 5.82 20.29 -11.33
N ALA A 357 5.04 21.15 -12.00
CA ALA A 357 5.42 21.73 -13.29
C ALA A 357 6.66 22.63 -13.20
N SER A 358 6.79 23.42 -12.12
CA SER A 358 7.96 24.28 -11.91
C SER A 358 9.25 23.48 -11.79
N LEU A 359 9.24 22.44 -10.96
CA LEU A 359 10.42 21.63 -10.70
C LEU A 359 10.74 20.67 -11.85
N ALA A 360 9.74 20.17 -12.56
CA ALA A 360 9.93 19.36 -13.75
C ALA A 360 10.60 20.15 -14.88
N ARG A 361 10.26 21.43 -15.07
CA ARG A 361 10.97 22.32 -16.02
C ARG A 361 12.44 22.53 -15.65
N GLY A 362 12.78 22.44 -14.37
CA GLY A 362 14.17 22.42 -13.89
C GLY A 362 14.88 21.06 -14.07
N GLY A 363 14.28 20.10 -14.77
CA GLY A 363 14.85 18.77 -15.03
C GLY A 363 14.85 17.85 -13.80
N LEU A 364 13.99 18.11 -12.80
CA LEU A 364 13.83 17.24 -11.66
C LEU A 364 12.76 16.18 -11.91
N PRO A 365 12.94 14.95 -11.41
CA PRO A 365 12.01 13.84 -11.64
C PRO A 365 10.77 13.94 -10.73
N ILE A 366 9.93 14.92 -11.01
CA ILE A 366 8.72 15.25 -10.25
C ILE A 366 7.52 15.28 -11.19
N ARG A 367 6.37 14.78 -10.72
CA ARG A 367 5.10 14.83 -11.46
C ARG A 367 3.95 15.16 -10.51
N HIS A 368 2.95 15.85 -11.03
CA HIS A 368 1.63 15.93 -10.40
C HIS A 368 0.96 14.57 -10.55
N ALA A 369 0.85 13.85 -9.45
CA ALA A 369 0.28 12.51 -9.41
C ALA A 369 -0.15 12.14 -8.00
N GLY A 370 -1.26 11.46 -7.88
CA GLY A 370 -1.69 10.81 -6.64
C GLY A 370 -0.91 9.51 -6.38
N SER A 371 -0.90 9.04 -5.14
CA SER A 371 -0.26 7.78 -4.74
C SER A 371 1.26 7.88 -4.50
N PHE A 372 1.94 6.73 -4.44
CA PHE A 372 3.38 6.59 -4.19
C PHE A 372 3.91 5.28 -4.79
N GLY A 373 5.22 5.08 -4.77
CA GLY A 373 5.84 3.85 -5.29
C GLY A 373 6.38 4.01 -6.71
N PHE A 374 6.40 5.23 -7.26
CA PHE A 374 6.91 5.56 -8.60
C PHE A 374 8.44 5.70 -8.64
N ASP A 375 8.99 5.86 -9.84
CA ASP A 375 10.39 6.26 -10.06
C ASP A 375 10.58 7.79 -10.11
N PHE A 376 9.51 8.53 -9.89
CA PHE A 376 9.48 9.99 -9.77
C PHE A 376 8.82 10.40 -8.45
N VAL A 377 9.09 11.61 -8.01
CA VAL A 377 8.42 12.20 -6.84
C VAL A 377 7.00 12.61 -7.23
N ALA A 378 6.02 12.11 -6.51
CA ALA A 378 4.62 12.44 -6.73
C ALA A 378 4.19 13.56 -5.79
N ILE A 379 3.50 14.56 -6.35
CA ILE A 379 2.96 15.71 -5.61
C ILE A 379 1.48 15.82 -5.93
N GLU A 380 0.66 15.97 -4.87
CA GLU A 380 -0.79 16.16 -5.02
C GLU A 380 -1.38 17.04 -3.91
N GLY A 381 -2.55 17.62 -4.16
CA GLY A 381 -3.42 18.13 -3.13
C GLY A 381 -4.00 16.97 -2.32
N PHE A 382 -3.94 17.06 -1.00
CA PHE A 382 -4.34 16.00 -0.08
C PHE A 382 -5.24 16.56 1.02
N PHE A 383 -6.37 15.90 1.29
CA PHE A 383 -7.25 16.26 2.40
C PHE A 383 -6.92 15.42 3.63
N ASP A 384 -6.53 16.10 4.71
CA ASP A 384 -6.33 15.49 6.01
C ASP A 384 -7.66 15.51 6.78
N THR A 385 -8.26 14.34 6.94
CA THR A 385 -9.56 14.19 7.63
C THR A 385 -9.50 14.50 9.12
N ASP A 386 -8.37 14.22 9.77
CA ASP A 386 -8.21 14.43 11.20
C ASP A 386 -8.10 15.93 11.54
N ALA A 387 -7.39 16.66 10.67
CA ALA A 387 -7.25 18.11 10.84
C ALA A 387 -8.26 18.94 10.03
N ASN A 388 -9.12 18.28 9.25
CA ASN A 388 -10.14 18.91 8.41
C ASN A 388 -9.56 20.02 7.51
N GLN A 389 -8.44 19.74 6.82
CA GLN A 389 -7.76 20.72 5.98
C GLN A 389 -7.09 20.12 4.75
N HIS A 390 -6.97 20.91 3.70
CA HIS A 390 -6.21 20.57 2.49
C HIS A 390 -4.73 20.91 2.67
N LEU A 391 -3.87 19.96 2.25
CA LEU A 391 -2.42 20.00 2.39
C LEU A 391 -1.76 19.72 1.04
N LEU A 392 -0.46 19.97 0.93
CA LEU A 392 0.35 19.56 -0.20
C LEU A 392 1.12 18.29 0.15
N ARG A 393 0.76 17.16 -0.44
CA ARG A 393 1.42 15.88 -0.23
C ARG A 393 2.61 15.70 -1.17
N VAL A 394 3.74 15.28 -0.62
CA VAL A 394 4.98 14.92 -1.33
C VAL A 394 5.31 13.47 -1.01
N ALA A 395 5.27 12.59 -2.00
CA ALA A 395 5.68 11.20 -1.89
C ALA A 395 7.02 10.99 -2.61
N MET A 396 8.07 10.76 -1.83
CA MET A 396 9.42 10.61 -2.37
C MET A 396 9.60 9.30 -3.11
N ALA A 397 10.33 9.35 -4.24
CA ALA A 397 10.80 8.17 -4.95
C ALA A 397 12.10 7.61 -4.35
N ASP A 398 12.53 6.46 -4.83
CA ASP A 398 13.76 5.79 -4.43
C ASP A 398 15.01 6.37 -5.12
N LEU A 399 15.10 7.68 -5.20
CA LEU A 399 16.16 8.42 -5.88
C LEU A 399 17.51 8.28 -5.19
N ALA A 400 18.59 8.42 -5.98
CA ALA A 400 19.93 8.60 -5.46
C ALA A 400 20.02 9.84 -4.53
N SER A 401 20.91 9.78 -3.53
CA SER A 401 21.00 10.86 -2.53
C SER A 401 21.26 12.25 -3.13
N PRO A 402 22.13 12.43 -4.15
CA PRO A 402 22.33 13.76 -4.77
C PRO A 402 21.09 14.27 -5.48
N ILE A 403 20.31 13.39 -6.13
CA ILE A 403 19.09 13.79 -6.83
C ILE A 403 18.00 14.12 -5.81
N CYS A 404 17.88 13.32 -4.74
CA CYS A 404 16.97 13.57 -3.64
C CYS A 404 17.22 14.94 -2.99
N ALA A 405 18.48 15.32 -2.76
CA ALA A 405 18.86 16.62 -2.23
C ALA A 405 18.38 17.76 -3.13
N ARG A 406 18.67 17.70 -4.43
CA ARG A 406 18.22 18.72 -5.40
C ARG A 406 16.69 18.85 -5.44
N VAL A 407 15.95 17.74 -5.36
CA VAL A 407 14.49 17.77 -5.29
C VAL A 407 14.03 18.45 -4.00
N THR A 408 14.67 18.13 -2.88
CA THR A 408 14.34 18.73 -1.58
C THR A 408 14.58 20.22 -1.57
N ASP A 409 15.74 20.67 -2.10
CA ASP A 409 16.09 22.09 -2.22
C ASP A 409 15.07 22.82 -3.10
N GLY A 410 14.70 22.24 -4.24
CA GLY A 410 13.67 22.81 -5.12
C GLY A 410 12.31 22.96 -4.43
N ILE A 411 11.89 21.99 -3.64
CA ILE A 411 10.64 22.08 -2.85
C ILE A 411 10.76 23.16 -1.78
N LEU A 412 11.91 23.24 -1.08
CA LEU A 412 12.17 24.26 -0.07
C LEU A 412 12.07 25.66 -0.65
N ASP A 413 12.76 25.91 -1.77
CA ASP A 413 12.81 27.24 -2.42
C ASP A 413 11.42 27.65 -2.91
N TRP A 414 10.71 26.73 -3.56
CA TRP A 414 9.37 26.99 -4.06
C TRP A 414 8.39 27.29 -2.92
N TRP A 415 8.42 26.49 -1.84
CA TRP A 415 7.56 26.68 -0.68
C TRP A 415 7.88 27.97 0.06
N ALA A 416 9.17 28.29 0.26
CA ALA A 416 9.60 29.54 0.90
C ALA A 416 9.15 30.80 0.14
N GLN A 417 9.16 30.78 -1.19
CA GLN A 417 8.65 31.88 -2.02
C GLN A 417 7.14 32.07 -1.81
N ARG A 418 6.37 31.00 -1.76
CA ARG A 418 4.91 31.04 -1.54
C ARG A 418 4.55 31.57 -0.15
N TRP A 419 5.35 31.21 0.87
CA TRP A 419 5.15 31.72 2.22
C TRP A 419 5.38 33.24 2.31
N ARG A 420 6.43 33.75 1.68
CA ARG A 420 6.76 35.18 1.69
C ARG A 420 5.73 36.02 0.94
N SER A 421 5.24 35.55 -0.20
CA SER A 421 4.27 36.27 -1.01
C SER A 421 2.86 36.38 -0.38
N ARG A 422 2.56 35.60 0.63
CA ARG A 422 1.26 35.64 1.36
C ARG A 422 1.35 36.32 2.73
N ALA A 423 2.55 36.58 3.22
CA ALA A 423 2.80 37.33 4.46
C ALA A 423 2.99 38.83 4.22
N ALA A 424 3.13 39.26 2.94
CA ALA A 424 3.15 40.63 2.47
C ALA A 424 1.78 41.04 1.91
#